data_ad7d9f7e51e918dc19c3bd0b00e02897
#
_entry.id   ad7d9f7e51e918dc19c3bd0b00e02897
#
_cell.length_a   1.000
_cell.length_b   1.000
_cell.length_c   1.000
_cell.angle_alpha   90.00
_cell.angle_beta   90.00
_cell.angle_gamma   90.00
#
_symmetry.space_group_name_H-M   'P 1'
#
loop_
_entity.id
_entity.type
_entity.pdbx_description
1 polymer ?
#
loop_
_entity_poly.entity_id
_entity_poly.type
_entity_poly.pdbx_seq_one_letter_code
_entity_poly.pdbx_strand_id
1 'polypeptide(L)'
;MLRAVEAGMRDHEWVPLPEIARSCGLGERKSEFRLRSLSQKKLVFLENLHYQGSQIGFNAYDLIALADLVEKGSVTGLGNRVGVGKESVVYEAVGDGPLIIKFHRQGQTSFKHVRRARDHLRDLPRGSWLYAANLAARHEFRVMERLYPAVSIPRPVACSRHALVMEQISGSLLQKVELADPGECLEMILMNMQKAFQLGIVHADLSEFNVMVAGDEIKIIDWPQAVDTTHPNAVELLKRDLHNILEFFARRYRIKTELEEALEMVRSGGDLILEHFRR
;
A
#
# COMPACT_ATOMS: atom_id res chain seq x y z
N MET A 1 22.77 -11.02 -8.69
CA MET A 1 22.53 -12.20 -7.84
C MET A 1 21.17 -12.15 -7.14
N LEU A 2 20.79 -11.12 -6.38
CA LEU A 2 19.45 -11.06 -5.78
C LEU A 2 18.31 -11.16 -6.82
N ARG A 3 18.43 -10.46 -7.95
CA ARG A 3 17.45 -10.57 -9.06
C ARG A 3 17.43 -11.98 -9.68
N ALA A 4 18.54 -12.72 -9.66
CA ALA A 4 18.57 -14.11 -10.13
C ALA A 4 17.85 -15.06 -9.17
N VAL A 5 18.03 -14.90 -7.86
CA VAL A 5 17.27 -15.66 -6.86
C VAL A 5 15.78 -15.30 -6.95
N GLU A 6 15.42 -14.00 -7.04
CA GLU A 6 14.02 -13.56 -7.22
C GLU A 6 13.37 -14.23 -8.44
N ALA A 7 14.08 -14.25 -9.57
CA ALA A 7 13.55 -14.85 -10.80
C ALA A 7 13.31 -16.36 -10.63
N GLY A 8 14.29 -17.09 -10.06
CA GLY A 8 14.15 -18.53 -9.84
C GLY A 8 13.07 -18.91 -8.80
N MET A 9 12.72 -18.01 -7.88
CA MET A 9 11.62 -18.21 -6.93
C MET A 9 10.23 -18.28 -7.57
N ARG A 10 10.09 -18.04 -8.87
CA ARG A 10 8.84 -18.27 -9.61
C ARG A 10 8.58 -19.76 -9.79
N ASP A 11 9.65 -20.54 -9.96
CA ASP A 11 9.59 -21.96 -10.29
C ASP A 11 10.03 -22.85 -9.12
N HIS A 12 10.78 -22.28 -8.15
CA HIS A 12 11.34 -23.00 -7.01
C HIS A 12 11.00 -22.32 -5.69
N GLU A 13 10.69 -23.09 -4.66
CA GLU A 13 10.63 -22.57 -3.29
C GLU A 13 12.03 -22.14 -2.84
N TRP A 14 13.03 -22.99 -3.11
CA TRP A 14 14.45 -22.76 -2.84
C TRP A 14 15.21 -22.90 -4.15
N VAL A 15 15.74 -21.80 -4.66
CA VAL A 15 16.39 -21.75 -5.96
C VAL A 15 17.73 -22.48 -5.91
N PRO A 16 17.98 -23.49 -6.79
CA PRO A 16 19.22 -24.25 -6.80
C PRO A 16 20.44 -23.38 -7.15
N LEU A 17 21.55 -23.61 -6.45
CA LEU A 17 22.82 -22.91 -6.70
C LEU A 17 23.25 -22.93 -8.18
N PRO A 18 23.20 -24.07 -8.90
CA PRO A 18 23.60 -24.11 -10.31
C PRO A 18 22.78 -23.19 -11.21
N GLU A 19 21.49 -23.03 -10.92
CA GLU A 19 20.61 -22.15 -11.67
C GLU A 19 20.96 -20.67 -11.44
N ILE A 20 21.18 -20.29 -10.17
CA ILE A 20 21.62 -18.94 -9.82
C ILE A 20 22.99 -18.64 -10.47
N ALA A 21 23.92 -19.58 -10.43
CA ALA A 21 25.23 -19.44 -11.03
C ALA A 21 25.16 -19.19 -12.53
N ARG A 22 24.32 -19.98 -13.23
CA ARG A 22 24.05 -19.83 -14.67
C ARG A 22 23.43 -18.50 -15.00
N SER A 23 22.37 -18.10 -14.26
CA SER A 23 21.67 -16.82 -14.46
C SER A 23 22.58 -15.61 -14.23
N CYS A 24 23.59 -15.73 -13.37
CA CYS A 24 24.57 -14.67 -13.10
C CYS A 24 25.79 -14.68 -13.99
N GLY A 25 25.97 -15.70 -14.85
CA GLY A 25 27.19 -15.88 -15.64
C GLY A 25 28.43 -16.15 -14.76
N LEU A 26 28.26 -16.82 -13.60
CA LEU A 26 29.29 -17.06 -12.62
C LEU A 26 29.46 -18.58 -12.40
N GLY A 27 30.69 -19.01 -12.03
CA GLY A 27 30.91 -20.37 -11.54
C GLY A 27 30.24 -20.59 -10.17
N GLU A 28 29.84 -21.84 -9.88
CA GLU A 28 29.10 -22.19 -8.65
C GLU A 28 29.87 -21.78 -7.38
N ARG A 29 31.15 -22.07 -7.28
CA ARG A 29 32.00 -21.71 -6.12
C ARG A 29 31.98 -20.21 -5.83
N LYS A 30 31.99 -19.36 -6.87
CA LYS A 30 31.95 -17.90 -6.74
C LYS A 30 30.55 -17.44 -6.37
N SER A 31 29.52 -18.10 -6.88
CA SER A 31 28.11 -17.83 -6.55
C SER A 31 27.82 -18.20 -5.12
N GLU A 32 28.26 -19.36 -4.67
CA GLU A 32 28.13 -19.82 -3.28
C GLU A 32 28.76 -18.83 -2.29
N PHE A 33 29.98 -18.41 -2.54
CA PHE A 33 30.67 -17.41 -1.70
C PHE A 33 29.87 -16.13 -1.58
N ARG A 34 29.35 -15.61 -2.70
CA ARG A 34 28.53 -14.40 -2.71
C ARG A 34 27.19 -14.59 -1.99
N LEU A 35 26.52 -15.73 -2.17
CA LEU A 35 25.29 -16.05 -1.49
C LEU A 35 25.46 -16.13 0.02
N ARG A 36 26.55 -16.75 0.50
CA ARG A 36 26.94 -16.77 1.92
C ARG A 36 27.12 -15.34 2.48
N SER A 37 27.83 -14.46 1.73
CA SER A 37 28.01 -13.06 2.10
C SER A 37 26.66 -12.30 2.17
N LEU A 38 25.74 -12.55 1.24
CA LEU A 38 24.40 -11.97 1.25
C LEU A 38 23.54 -12.53 2.40
N SER A 39 23.73 -13.79 2.74
CA SER A 39 23.03 -14.43 3.88
C SER A 39 23.48 -13.84 5.21
N GLN A 40 24.75 -13.57 5.41
CA GLN A 40 25.27 -12.87 6.60
C GLN A 40 24.61 -11.49 6.77
N LYS A 41 24.24 -10.82 5.67
CA LYS A 41 23.51 -9.55 5.65
C LYS A 41 21.98 -9.72 5.75
N LYS A 42 21.49 -10.93 5.97
CA LYS A 42 20.03 -11.24 6.04
C LYS A 42 19.26 -10.87 4.77
N LEU A 43 19.90 -10.90 3.61
CA LEU A 43 19.29 -10.63 2.32
C LEU A 43 18.87 -11.94 1.63
N VAL A 44 19.58 -13.01 1.87
CA VAL A 44 19.31 -14.34 1.31
C VAL A 44 19.24 -15.34 2.45
N PHE A 45 18.27 -16.23 2.40
CA PHE A 45 18.19 -17.43 3.23
C PHE A 45 18.78 -18.59 2.45
N LEU A 46 19.57 -19.44 3.13
CA LEU A 46 20.21 -20.63 2.57
C LEU A 46 19.63 -21.86 3.28
N GLU A 47 19.31 -22.89 2.52
CA GLU A 47 18.82 -24.16 3.03
C GLU A 47 19.55 -25.31 2.36
N ASN A 48 19.94 -26.31 3.17
CA ASN A 48 20.57 -27.54 2.70
C ASN A 48 19.50 -28.63 2.61
N LEU A 49 18.95 -28.77 1.43
CA LEU A 49 18.04 -29.86 1.06
C LEU A 49 18.89 -31.02 0.48
N HIS A 50 18.34 -31.79 -0.49
CA HIS A 50 19.15 -32.65 -1.35
C HIS A 50 20.02 -31.86 -2.34
N TYR A 51 19.90 -30.54 -2.35
CA TYR A 51 20.72 -29.54 -3.03
C TYR A 51 20.84 -28.29 -2.15
N GLN A 52 21.79 -27.41 -2.47
CA GLN A 52 21.90 -26.10 -1.83
C GLN A 52 20.88 -25.13 -2.44
N GLY A 53 19.89 -24.76 -1.65
CA GLY A 53 18.81 -23.86 -2.04
C GLY A 53 19.01 -22.45 -1.49
N SER A 54 18.47 -21.47 -2.19
CA SER A 54 18.49 -20.06 -1.79
C SER A 54 17.15 -19.41 -2.00
N GLN A 55 16.78 -18.49 -1.07
CA GLN A 55 15.56 -17.70 -1.12
C GLN A 55 15.86 -16.27 -0.67
N ILE A 56 15.23 -15.24 -1.29
CA ILE A 56 15.30 -13.87 -0.78
C ILE A 56 14.24 -13.60 0.28
N GLY A 57 14.53 -12.65 1.19
CA GLY A 57 13.58 -12.10 2.13
C GLY A 57 13.11 -10.69 1.73
N PHE A 58 12.23 -10.08 2.53
CA PHE A 58 11.76 -8.71 2.28
C PHE A 58 12.90 -7.69 2.18
N ASN A 59 13.95 -7.79 3.01
CA ASN A 59 15.08 -6.85 2.93
C ASN A 59 15.75 -6.84 1.55
N ALA A 60 15.91 -8.01 0.93
CA ALA A 60 16.45 -8.10 -0.42
C ALA A 60 15.42 -7.57 -1.46
N TYR A 61 14.16 -7.86 -1.25
CA TYR A 61 13.10 -7.42 -2.13
C TYR A 61 12.96 -5.89 -2.13
N ASP A 62 13.09 -5.24 -0.95
CA ASP A 62 13.17 -3.79 -0.81
C ASP A 62 14.34 -3.21 -1.62
N LEU A 63 15.55 -3.81 -1.46
CA LEU A 63 16.73 -3.34 -2.17
C LEU A 63 16.59 -3.46 -3.69
N ILE A 64 15.98 -4.54 -4.18
CA ILE A 64 15.77 -4.72 -5.62
C ILE A 64 14.74 -3.70 -6.13
N ALA A 65 13.65 -3.49 -5.39
CA ALA A 65 12.63 -2.49 -5.74
C ALA A 65 13.20 -1.08 -5.76
N LEU A 66 14.00 -0.72 -4.73
CA LEU A 66 14.65 0.57 -4.63
C LEU A 66 15.67 0.78 -5.76
N ALA A 67 16.48 -0.24 -6.07
CA ALA A 67 17.43 -0.16 -7.19
C ALA A 67 16.72 0.11 -8.52
N ASP A 68 15.60 -0.55 -8.80
CA ASP A 68 14.81 -0.29 -10.01
C ASP A 68 14.25 1.13 -10.05
N LEU A 69 13.78 1.66 -8.91
CA LEU A 69 13.24 3.02 -8.82
C LEU A 69 14.33 4.07 -9.04
N VAL A 70 15.54 3.81 -8.55
CA VAL A 70 16.73 4.67 -8.79
C VAL A 70 17.18 4.58 -10.25
N GLU A 71 17.27 3.37 -10.81
CA GLU A 71 17.62 3.14 -12.22
C GLU A 71 16.65 3.88 -13.19
N LYS A 72 15.38 3.98 -12.81
CA LYS A 72 14.36 4.72 -13.57
C LYS A 72 14.34 6.23 -13.32
N GLY A 73 15.16 6.72 -12.39
CA GLY A 73 15.19 8.13 -12.01
C GLY A 73 13.99 8.60 -11.18
N SER A 74 13.12 7.68 -10.72
CA SER A 74 11.94 8.03 -9.91
C SER A 74 12.30 8.43 -8.48
N VAL A 75 13.43 7.95 -7.97
CA VAL A 75 13.95 8.20 -6.61
C VAL A 75 15.44 8.45 -6.70
N THR A 76 15.91 9.48 -6.03
CA THR A 76 17.34 9.85 -5.95
C THR A 76 17.93 9.66 -4.55
N GLY A 77 17.08 9.60 -3.53
CA GLY A 77 17.50 9.42 -2.13
C GLY A 77 16.43 8.77 -1.28
N LEU A 78 16.87 8.07 -0.23
CA LEU A 78 16.01 7.48 0.80
C LEU A 78 16.31 8.18 2.13
N GLY A 79 15.24 8.63 2.81
CA GLY A 79 15.31 9.31 4.09
C GLY A 79 14.97 8.40 5.27
N ASN A 80 14.39 9.00 6.31
CA ASN A 80 14.04 8.32 7.54
C ASN A 80 12.79 7.45 7.38
N ARG A 81 12.68 6.45 8.25
CA ARG A 81 11.45 5.67 8.37
C ARG A 81 10.37 6.50 9.08
N VAL A 82 9.27 6.75 8.38
CA VAL A 82 8.13 7.55 8.87
C VAL A 82 7.15 6.72 9.69
N GLY A 83 6.92 5.46 9.26
CA GLY A 83 5.95 4.60 9.91
C GLY A 83 6.14 3.12 9.65
N VAL A 84 5.60 2.33 10.57
CA VAL A 84 5.49 0.87 10.44
C VAL A 84 4.06 0.48 10.76
N GLY A 85 3.34 0.03 9.75
CA GLY A 85 2.00 -0.55 9.87
C GLY A 85 2.05 -2.08 9.97
N LYS A 86 0.88 -2.68 10.07
CA LYS A 86 0.74 -4.16 10.05
C LYS A 86 1.15 -4.75 8.69
N GLU A 87 0.86 -4.04 7.61
CA GLU A 87 0.99 -4.50 6.23
C GLU A 87 1.89 -3.61 5.36
N SER A 88 2.56 -2.61 5.93
CA SER A 88 3.48 -1.75 5.20
C SER A 88 4.54 -1.12 6.09
N VAL A 89 5.64 -0.70 5.46
CA VAL A 89 6.68 0.14 6.05
C VAL A 89 6.87 1.34 5.13
N VAL A 90 6.92 2.55 5.72
CA VAL A 90 6.94 3.81 5.00
C VAL A 90 8.22 4.57 5.30
N TYR A 91 8.87 5.08 4.25
CA TYR A 91 10.08 5.90 4.34
C TYR A 91 9.90 7.22 3.58
N GLU A 92 10.55 8.26 4.08
CA GLU A 92 10.80 9.45 3.29
C GLU A 92 11.72 9.12 2.11
N ALA A 93 11.53 9.84 1.01
CA ALA A 93 12.38 9.75 -0.16
C ALA A 93 12.51 11.09 -0.86
N VAL A 94 13.43 11.16 -1.80
CA VAL A 94 13.65 12.33 -2.64
C VAL A 94 13.69 11.88 -4.10
N GLY A 95 13.07 12.67 -4.97
CA GLY A 95 13.13 12.53 -6.42
C GLY A 95 12.95 13.90 -7.05
N ASP A 96 11.90 14.09 -7.84
CA ASP A 96 11.44 15.41 -8.28
C ASP A 96 10.57 16.02 -7.15
N GLY A 97 11.24 16.40 -6.05
CA GLY A 97 10.65 16.90 -4.81
C GLY A 97 10.60 15.85 -3.68
N PRO A 98 9.94 16.22 -2.56
CA PRO A 98 9.74 15.34 -1.42
C PRO A 98 8.77 14.20 -1.75
N LEU A 99 9.15 12.96 -1.43
CA LEU A 99 8.40 11.74 -1.73
C LEU A 99 8.27 10.84 -0.50
N ILE A 100 7.34 9.91 -0.59
CA ILE A 100 7.19 8.77 0.31
C ILE A 100 7.33 7.49 -0.49
N ILE A 101 8.08 6.52 0.05
CA ILE A 101 8.07 5.13 -0.42
C ILE A 101 7.35 4.27 0.59
N LYS A 102 6.31 3.58 0.15
CA LYS A 102 5.54 2.60 0.92
C LYS A 102 5.90 1.21 0.43
N PHE A 103 6.53 0.40 1.28
CA PHE A 103 6.82 -1.00 1.01
C PHE A 103 5.70 -1.87 1.59
N HIS A 104 4.95 -2.54 0.75
CA HIS A 104 3.91 -3.47 1.18
C HIS A 104 4.49 -4.74 1.82
N ARG A 105 3.82 -5.26 2.85
CA ARG A 105 4.22 -6.41 3.66
C ARG A 105 3.12 -7.45 3.79
N GLN A 106 2.12 -7.41 2.92
CA GLN A 106 1.05 -8.41 2.93
C GLN A 106 1.64 -9.82 2.85
N GLY A 107 1.07 -10.71 3.66
CA GLY A 107 1.58 -12.06 3.82
C GLY A 107 2.60 -12.26 4.94
N GLN A 108 3.26 -11.22 5.46
CA GLN A 108 4.23 -11.38 6.56
C GLN A 108 3.57 -11.79 7.88
N THR A 109 2.41 -11.20 8.21
CA THR A 109 1.62 -11.51 9.41
C THR A 109 0.71 -12.71 9.21
N SER A 110 0.15 -12.87 8.01
CA SER A 110 -0.69 -14.01 7.66
C SER A 110 0.06 -15.34 7.73
N PHE A 111 1.37 -15.38 7.43
CA PHE A 111 2.17 -16.60 7.55
C PHE A 111 2.28 -17.12 8.99
N LYS A 112 2.24 -16.27 10.02
CA LYS A 112 2.18 -16.73 11.41
C LYS A 112 0.82 -17.35 11.77
N HIS A 113 -0.28 -16.86 11.19
CA HIS A 113 -1.62 -17.40 11.37
C HIS A 113 -1.95 -18.53 10.39
N VAL A 114 -1.47 -18.48 9.15
CA VAL A 114 -1.63 -19.52 8.12
C VAL A 114 -0.91 -20.81 8.48
N ARG A 115 0.15 -20.75 9.28
CA ARG A 115 0.74 -21.95 9.88
C ARG A 115 -0.23 -22.73 10.80
N ARG A 116 -1.29 -22.08 11.30
CA ARG A 116 -2.35 -22.73 12.09
C ARG A 116 -3.58 -23.17 11.28
N ALA A 117 -3.80 -22.61 10.07
CA ALA A 117 -4.92 -22.93 9.19
C ALA A 117 -4.50 -23.80 7.99
N ARG A 118 -3.58 -24.74 8.17
CA ARG A 118 -2.79 -25.43 7.17
C ARG A 118 -3.54 -26.42 6.25
N ASP A 119 -4.83 -26.68 6.44
CA ASP A 119 -5.50 -27.73 5.65
C ASP A 119 -6.15 -27.23 4.33
N HIS A 120 -6.36 -25.92 4.14
CA HIS A 120 -6.98 -25.39 2.92
C HIS A 120 -6.07 -24.55 2.01
N LEU A 121 -4.78 -24.38 2.34
CA LEU A 121 -3.84 -23.53 1.59
C LEU A 121 -2.67 -24.32 0.97
N ARG A 122 -2.84 -25.63 0.74
CA ARG A 122 -1.84 -26.48 0.09
C ARG A 122 -1.56 -26.14 -1.38
N ASP A 123 -2.44 -25.35 -2.02
CA ASP A 123 -2.39 -25.08 -3.46
C ASP A 123 -1.86 -23.67 -3.83
N LEU A 124 -1.43 -22.83 -2.87
CA LEU A 124 -0.78 -21.57 -3.21
C LEU A 124 0.72 -21.81 -3.41
N PRO A 125 1.32 -21.32 -4.53
CA PRO A 125 2.74 -21.43 -4.78
C PRO A 125 3.54 -20.86 -3.59
N ARG A 126 4.48 -21.64 -3.08
CA ARG A 126 5.38 -21.24 -2.00
C ARG A 126 6.31 -20.14 -2.54
N GLY A 127 6.14 -18.94 -2.05
CA GLY A 127 6.63 -17.68 -2.60
C GLY A 127 5.52 -16.63 -2.66
N SER A 128 4.31 -17.03 -2.27
CA SER A 128 3.06 -16.26 -2.38
C SER A 128 3.11 -14.89 -1.70
N TRP A 129 3.95 -14.68 -0.68
CA TRP A 129 4.06 -13.41 0.03
C TRP A 129 4.68 -12.30 -0.83
N LEU A 130 5.74 -12.60 -1.64
CA LEU A 130 6.29 -11.63 -2.60
C LEU A 130 5.25 -11.24 -3.63
N TYR A 131 4.53 -12.25 -4.13
CA TYR A 131 3.46 -12.04 -5.10
C TYR A 131 2.30 -11.24 -4.52
N ALA A 132 1.84 -11.57 -3.31
CA ALA A 132 0.77 -10.85 -2.63
C ALA A 132 1.15 -9.38 -2.38
N ALA A 133 2.36 -9.12 -1.86
CA ALA A 133 2.86 -7.77 -1.65
C ALA A 133 2.99 -6.97 -2.95
N ASN A 134 3.42 -7.62 -4.04
CA ASN A 134 3.49 -7.00 -5.37
C ASN A 134 2.09 -6.65 -5.90
N LEU A 135 1.14 -7.58 -5.79
CA LEU A 135 -0.24 -7.33 -6.22
C LEU A 135 -0.86 -6.16 -5.48
N ALA A 136 -0.67 -6.09 -4.16
CA ALA A 136 -1.20 -5.01 -3.34
C ALA A 136 -0.62 -3.65 -3.72
N ALA A 137 0.69 -3.55 -3.89
CA ALA A 137 1.33 -2.30 -4.32
C ALA A 137 0.85 -1.85 -5.71
N ARG A 138 0.75 -2.79 -6.65
CA ARG A 138 0.24 -2.49 -8.00
C ARG A 138 -1.23 -2.15 -8.01
N HIS A 139 -2.02 -2.78 -7.16
CA HIS A 139 -3.44 -2.46 -7.02
C HIS A 139 -3.61 -1.04 -6.50
N GLU A 140 -2.97 -0.70 -5.37
CA GLU A 140 -3.02 0.64 -4.78
C GLU A 140 -2.54 1.70 -5.78
N PHE A 141 -1.42 1.45 -6.49
CA PHE A 141 -0.91 2.38 -7.49
C PHE A 141 -1.92 2.65 -8.62
N ARG A 142 -2.53 1.61 -9.19
CA ARG A 142 -3.54 1.76 -10.25
C ARG A 142 -4.79 2.49 -9.78
N VAL A 143 -5.23 2.24 -8.54
CA VAL A 143 -6.33 2.97 -7.93
C VAL A 143 -5.97 4.45 -7.82
N MET A 144 -4.77 4.78 -7.33
CA MET A 144 -4.32 6.16 -7.23
C MET A 144 -4.18 6.84 -8.60
N GLU A 145 -3.65 6.15 -9.62
CA GLU A 145 -3.58 6.68 -10.99
C GLU A 145 -4.98 7.00 -11.56
N ARG A 146 -5.97 6.18 -11.25
CA ARG A 146 -7.37 6.39 -11.69
C ARG A 146 -8.04 7.56 -10.98
N LEU A 147 -7.70 7.78 -9.71
CA LEU A 147 -8.32 8.81 -8.87
C LEU A 147 -7.67 10.18 -9.05
N TYR A 148 -6.35 10.24 -9.29
CA TYR A 148 -5.60 11.49 -9.41
C TYR A 148 -5.81 12.12 -10.80
N PRO A 149 -5.99 13.46 -10.93
CA PRO A 149 -6.04 14.47 -9.87
C PRO A 149 -7.45 14.79 -9.35
N ALA A 150 -8.49 14.07 -9.77
CA ALA A 150 -9.89 14.39 -9.49
C ALA A 150 -10.24 14.24 -8.00
N VAL A 151 -9.66 13.25 -7.33
CA VAL A 151 -9.79 13.01 -5.89
C VAL A 151 -8.54 13.56 -5.19
N SER A 152 -8.72 14.18 -4.05
CA SER A 152 -7.63 14.75 -3.25
C SER A 152 -6.86 13.63 -2.54
N ILE A 153 -5.84 13.12 -3.22
CA ILE A 153 -4.93 12.07 -2.77
C ILE A 153 -3.48 12.51 -3.02
N PRO A 154 -2.47 11.89 -2.39
CA PRO A 154 -1.08 12.08 -2.78
C PRO A 154 -0.88 11.69 -4.25
N ARG A 155 -0.14 12.50 -5.00
CA ARG A 155 0.18 12.18 -6.41
C ARG A 155 0.97 10.86 -6.49
N PRO A 156 0.49 9.85 -7.22
CA PRO A 156 1.26 8.63 -7.48
C PRO A 156 2.43 8.97 -8.42
N VAL A 157 3.62 8.41 -8.13
CA VAL A 157 4.85 8.71 -8.90
C VAL A 157 5.37 7.48 -9.63
N ALA A 158 5.54 6.37 -8.92
CA ALA A 158 6.07 5.14 -9.48
C ALA A 158 5.71 3.91 -8.65
N CYS A 159 5.73 2.75 -9.29
CA CYS A 159 5.60 1.47 -8.61
C CYS A 159 6.66 0.50 -9.13
N SER A 160 7.34 -0.19 -8.21
CA SER A 160 8.24 -1.29 -8.53
C SER A 160 8.06 -2.41 -7.52
N ARG A 161 7.70 -3.60 -8.00
CA ARG A 161 7.40 -4.75 -7.14
C ARG A 161 6.36 -4.38 -6.09
N HIS A 162 6.72 -4.51 -4.81
CA HIS A 162 5.89 -4.21 -3.65
C HIS A 162 6.12 -2.78 -3.10
N ALA A 163 6.89 -1.95 -3.81
CA ALA A 163 7.18 -0.57 -3.45
C ALA A 163 6.32 0.40 -4.27
N LEU A 164 5.61 1.28 -3.58
CA LEU A 164 4.81 2.37 -4.13
C LEU A 164 5.47 3.69 -3.76
N VAL A 165 5.69 4.57 -4.74
CA VAL A 165 6.24 5.92 -4.55
C VAL A 165 5.14 6.92 -4.83
N MET A 166 4.98 7.86 -3.91
CA MET A 166 3.99 8.94 -3.99
C MET A 166 4.54 10.24 -3.41
N GLU A 167 3.86 11.33 -3.67
CA GLU A 167 4.13 12.64 -3.08
C GLU A 167 4.09 12.58 -1.54
N GLN A 168 5.02 13.29 -0.90
CA GLN A 168 4.97 13.51 0.55
C GLN A 168 4.02 14.65 0.86
N ILE A 169 3.04 14.38 1.71
CA ILE A 169 2.09 15.39 2.18
C ILE A 169 2.62 16.04 3.46
N SER A 170 2.78 17.37 3.43
CA SER A 170 3.13 18.18 4.61
C SER A 170 1.86 18.46 5.42
N GLY A 171 1.43 17.50 6.22
CA GLY A 171 0.21 17.57 7.01
C GLY A 171 0.21 16.59 8.18
N SER A 172 -0.90 16.52 8.88
CA SER A 172 -1.10 15.60 9.99
C SER A 172 -2.38 14.78 9.80
N LEU A 173 -2.44 13.61 10.40
CA LEU A 173 -3.64 12.78 10.37
C LEU A 173 -4.82 13.50 11.04
N LEU A 174 -6.01 13.39 10.48
CA LEU A 174 -7.25 14.01 10.94
C LEU A 174 -7.50 13.80 12.45
N GLN A 175 -7.21 12.59 12.93
CA GLN A 175 -7.34 12.28 14.35
C GLN A 175 -6.41 13.11 15.29
N LYS A 176 -5.32 13.69 14.76
CA LYS A 176 -4.27 14.36 15.53
C LYS A 176 -4.39 15.90 15.52
N VAL A 177 -5.30 16.44 14.70
CA VAL A 177 -5.48 17.88 14.55
C VAL A 177 -6.78 18.36 15.18
N GLU A 178 -6.80 19.61 15.64
CA GLU A 178 -8.02 20.35 15.92
C GLU A 178 -8.38 21.13 14.66
N LEU A 179 -9.60 20.94 14.18
CA LEU A 179 -10.09 21.59 12.97
C LEU A 179 -10.63 22.98 13.28
N ALA A 180 -10.29 23.97 12.47
CA ALA A 180 -10.86 25.31 12.54
C ALA A 180 -12.33 25.30 12.09
N ASP A 181 -12.63 24.62 11.00
CA ASP A 181 -13.99 24.35 10.52
C ASP A 181 -14.19 22.84 10.28
N PRO A 182 -14.75 22.14 11.29
CA PRO A 182 -15.03 20.72 11.15
C PRO A 182 -16.12 20.40 10.12
N GLY A 183 -17.07 21.33 9.91
CA GLY A 183 -18.12 21.17 8.91
C GLY A 183 -17.55 21.14 7.49
N GLU A 184 -16.73 22.14 7.14
CA GLU A 184 -16.05 22.21 5.86
C GLU A 184 -15.13 20.99 5.63
N CYS A 185 -14.42 20.54 6.66
CA CYS A 185 -13.58 19.35 6.55
C CYS A 185 -14.39 18.08 6.24
N LEU A 186 -15.51 17.86 6.93
CA LEU A 186 -16.43 16.73 6.64
C LEU A 186 -16.92 16.79 5.21
N GLU A 187 -17.32 17.96 4.77
CA GLU A 187 -17.80 18.22 3.42
C GLU A 187 -16.75 17.85 2.36
N MET A 188 -15.50 18.32 2.55
CA MET A 188 -14.39 17.96 1.65
C MET A 188 -14.17 16.43 1.59
N ILE A 189 -14.30 15.72 2.71
CA ILE A 189 -14.18 14.26 2.74
C ILE A 189 -15.30 13.63 1.93
N LEU A 190 -16.56 14.01 2.16
CA LEU A 190 -17.72 13.48 1.45
C LEU A 190 -17.66 13.76 -0.05
N MET A 191 -17.23 14.96 -0.46
CA MET A 191 -17.01 15.31 -1.87
C MET A 191 -15.94 14.41 -2.53
N ASN A 192 -14.87 14.11 -1.81
CA ASN A 192 -13.83 13.22 -2.33
C ASN A 192 -14.30 11.76 -2.40
N MET A 193 -15.11 11.30 -1.45
CA MET A 193 -15.76 9.99 -1.52
C MET A 193 -16.71 9.90 -2.72
N GLN A 194 -17.51 10.96 -2.98
CA GLN A 194 -18.39 11.07 -4.14
C GLN A 194 -17.61 10.98 -5.47
N LYS A 195 -16.53 11.77 -5.61
CA LYS A 195 -15.68 11.75 -6.80
C LYS A 195 -15.06 10.37 -7.02
N ALA A 196 -14.57 9.72 -5.94
CA ALA A 196 -14.04 8.37 -6.02
C ALA A 196 -15.11 7.37 -6.50
N PHE A 197 -16.33 7.45 -5.94
CA PHE A 197 -17.44 6.60 -6.33
C PHE A 197 -17.85 6.82 -7.80
N GLN A 198 -17.91 8.05 -8.28
CA GLN A 198 -18.15 8.37 -9.70
C GLN A 198 -17.07 7.84 -10.63
N LEU A 199 -15.83 7.80 -10.18
CA LEU A 199 -14.72 7.14 -10.88
C LEU A 199 -14.75 5.62 -10.72
N GLY A 200 -15.78 5.06 -10.10
CA GLY A 200 -16.00 3.63 -9.94
C GLY A 200 -15.15 2.99 -8.84
N ILE A 201 -14.71 3.73 -7.82
CA ILE A 201 -13.88 3.24 -6.71
C ILE A 201 -14.52 3.52 -5.36
N VAL A 202 -14.48 2.53 -4.46
CA VAL A 202 -14.78 2.65 -3.03
C VAL A 202 -13.50 2.37 -2.27
N HIS A 203 -13.19 3.17 -1.24
CA HIS A 203 -11.95 3.03 -0.45
C HIS A 203 -11.91 1.71 0.32
N ALA A 204 -13.04 1.32 0.89
CA ALA A 204 -13.26 0.08 1.62
C ALA A 204 -12.43 -0.10 2.91
N ASP A 205 -11.83 0.98 3.43
CA ASP A 205 -11.18 1.04 4.75
C ASP A 205 -11.00 2.50 5.21
N LEU A 206 -11.91 3.41 4.80
CA LEU A 206 -11.80 4.82 5.15
C LEU A 206 -12.16 5.05 6.63
N SER A 207 -11.35 5.88 7.27
CA SER A 207 -11.53 6.34 8.64
C SER A 207 -10.69 7.59 8.89
N GLU A 208 -10.79 8.18 10.07
CA GLU A 208 -9.96 9.32 10.53
C GLU A 208 -8.44 9.04 10.48
N PHE A 209 -8.05 7.78 10.41
CA PHE A 209 -6.64 7.37 10.30
C PHE A 209 -6.11 7.47 8.86
N ASN A 210 -7.01 7.51 7.87
CA ASN A 210 -6.68 7.52 6.45
C ASN A 210 -7.01 8.86 5.78
N VAL A 211 -7.17 9.92 6.58
CA VAL A 211 -7.31 11.31 6.11
C VAL A 211 -6.20 12.15 6.73
N MET A 212 -5.47 12.88 5.90
CA MET A 212 -4.50 13.90 6.30
C MET A 212 -5.08 15.29 6.07
N VAL A 213 -4.78 16.20 6.99
CA VAL A 213 -5.09 17.63 6.90
C VAL A 213 -3.79 18.37 6.62
N ALA A 214 -3.76 19.17 5.55
CA ALA A 214 -2.60 19.92 5.08
C ALA A 214 -3.02 21.37 4.77
N GLY A 215 -2.93 22.25 5.76
CA GLY A 215 -3.51 23.60 5.68
C GLY A 215 -5.03 23.51 5.56
N ASP A 216 -5.59 24.14 4.53
CA ASP A 216 -7.03 24.16 4.25
C ASP A 216 -7.48 22.99 3.35
N GLU A 217 -6.58 22.05 3.05
CA GLU A 217 -6.87 20.88 2.21
C GLU A 217 -6.87 19.59 3.02
N ILE A 218 -7.57 18.59 2.49
CA ILE A 218 -7.45 17.20 2.97
C ILE A 218 -6.82 16.32 1.89
N LYS A 219 -6.19 15.23 2.31
CA LYS A 219 -5.73 14.15 1.41
C LYS A 219 -6.18 12.80 1.96
N ILE A 220 -6.89 12.02 1.14
CA ILE A 220 -7.24 10.64 1.51
C ILE A 220 -6.07 9.74 1.11
N ILE A 221 -5.60 8.94 2.05
CA ILE A 221 -4.42 8.08 1.91
C ILE A 221 -4.80 6.62 2.15
N ASP A 222 -3.90 5.70 1.76
CA ASP A 222 -3.97 4.27 2.09
C ASP A 222 -5.10 3.49 1.38
N TRP A 223 -4.96 3.29 0.07
CA TRP A 223 -5.94 2.68 -0.85
C TRP A 223 -5.74 1.18 -1.18
N PRO A 224 -4.98 0.35 -0.43
CA PRO A 224 -4.73 -1.04 -0.82
C PRO A 224 -5.97 -1.94 -0.74
N GLN A 225 -6.99 -1.53 0.04
CA GLN A 225 -8.25 -2.26 0.21
C GLN A 225 -9.34 -1.80 -0.77
N ALA A 226 -9.06 -0.77 -1.59
CA ALA A 226 -10.04 -0.21 -2.50
C ALA A 226 -10.65 -1.25 -3.44
N VAL A 227 -11.94 -1.13 -3.69
CA VAL A 227 -12.68 -2.02 -4.60
C VAL A 227 -13.38 -1.22 -5.70
N ASP A 228 -13.65 -1.90 -6.80
CA ASP A 228 -14.51 -1.33 -7.86
C ASP A 228 -15.97 -1.24 -7.38
N THR A 229 -16.71 -0.22 -7.83
CA THR A 229 -18.14 -0.05 -7.48
C THR A 229 -19.03 -1.19 -7.99
N THR A 230 -18.53 -2.01 -8.91
CA THR A 230 -19.19 -3.24 -9.38
C THR A 230 -18.97 -4.44 -8.45
N HIS A 231 -18.11 -4.32 -7.44
CA HIS A 231 -17.88 -5.38 -6.46
C HIS A 231 -19.17 -5.69 -5.68
N PRO A 232 -19.52 -6.98 -5.44
CA PRO A 232 -20.77 -7.36 -4.77
C PRO A 232 -21.01 -6.65 -3.43
N ASN A 233 -19.97 -6.38 -2.68
CA ASN A 233 -20.03 -5.74 -1.36
C ASN A 233 -19.72 -4.23 -1.41
N ALA A 234 -19.63 -3.59 -2.58
CA ALA A 234 -19.19 -2.19 -2.70
C ALA A 234 -20.06 -1.23 -1.88
N VAL A 235 -21.40 -1.40 -1.92
CA VAL A 235 -22.33 -0.55 -1.19
C VAL A 235 -22.17 -0.72 0.33
N GLU A 236 -21.99 -1.94 0.82
CA GLU A 236 -21.78 -2.20 2.25
C GLU A 236 -20.44 -1.64 2.74
N LEU A 237 -19.40 -1.74 1.92
CA LEU A 237 -18.10 -1.14 2.21
C LEU A 237 -18.17 0.38 2.23
N LEU A 238 -18.89 0.99 1.28
CA LEU A 238 -19.12 2.43 1.27
C LEU A 238 -19.91 2.90 2.50
N LYS A 239 -20.96 2.16 2.90
CA LYS A 239 -21.70 2.45 4.13
C LYS A 239 -20.82 2.41 5.38
N ARG A 240 -19.92 1.42 5.46
CA ARG A 240 -18.97 1.31 6.55
C ARG A 240 -17.99 2.49 6.58
N ASP A 241 -17.44 2.87 5.43
CA ASP A 241 -16.52 3.99 5.29
C ASP A 241 -17.21 5.31 5.72
N LEU A 242 -18.43 5.55 5.25
CA LEU A 242 -19.26 6.69 5.67
C LEU A 242 -19.52 6.67 7.17
N HIS A 243 -19.96 5.53 7.71
CA HIS A 243 -20.23 5.39 9.14
C HIS A 243 -19.00 5.76 9.99
N ASN A 244 -17.82 5.27 9.64
CA ASN A 244 -16.58 5.58 10.37
C ASN A 244 -16.29 7.09 10.40
N ILE A 245 -16.42 7.77 9.26
CA ILE A 245 -16.20 9.21 9.17
C ILE A 245 -17.27 9.98 9.94
N LEU A 246 -18.55 9.70 9.72
CA LEU A 246 -19.65 10.38 10.41
C LEU A 246 -19.60 10.18 11.92
N GLU A 247 -19.29 8.98 12.39
CA GLU A 247 -19.14 8.71 13.82
C GLU A 247 -17.97 9.50 14.43
N PHE A 248 -16.84 9.62 13.74
CA PHE A 248 -15.72 10.44 14.20
C PHE A 248 -16.15 11.91 14.39
N PHE A 249 -16.85 12.53 13.41
CA PHE A 249 -17.30 13.91 13.49
C PHE A 249 -18.39 14.09 14.53
N ALA A 250 -19.30 13.13 14.68
CA ALA A 250 -20.33 13.16 15.72
C ALA A 250 -19.74 13.13 17.13
N ARG A 251 -18.75 12.26 17.37
CA ARG A 251 -18.10 12.13 18.69
C ARG A 251 -17.23 13.32 19.04
N ARG A 252 -16.43 13.80 18.08
CA ARG A 252 -15.41 14.81 18.35
C ARG A 252 -15.94 16.24 18.26
N TYR A 253 -16.81 16.50 17.27
CA TYR A 253 -17.28 17.84 16.93
C TYR A 253 -18.79 18.03 17.08
N ARG A 254 -19.52 16.97 17.47
CA ARG A 254 -20.99 16.96 17.63
C ARG A 254 -21.75 17.27 16.33
N ILE A 255 -21.13 17.08 15.18
CA ILE A 255 -21.76 17.18 13.87
C ILE A 255 -22.48 15.86 13.59
N LYS A 256 -23.79 15.92 13.42
CA LYS A 256 -24.62 14.74 13.15
C LYS A 256 -25.16 14.81 11.74
N THR A 257 -24.96 13.74 11.00
CA THR A 257 -25.49 13.54 9.64
C THR A 257 -26.04 12.12 9.57
N GLU A 258 -27.20 11.96 8.97
CA GLU A 258 -27.82 10.65 8.79
C GLU A 258 -27.06 9.85 7.72
N LEU A 259 -26.76 8.58 8.01
CA LEU A 259 -25.96 7.71 7.14
C LEU A 259 -26.59 7.55 5.75
N GLU A 260 -27.91 7.36 5.67
CA GLU A 260 -28.60 7.16 4.39
C GLU A 260 -28.59 8.44 3.54
N GLU A 261 -28.66 9.61 4.16
CA GLU A 261 -28.53 10.91 3.48
C GLU A 261 -27.11 11.07 2.88
N ALA A 262 -26.06 10.80 3.67
CA ALA A 262 -24.70 10.84 3.19
C ALA A 262 -24.43 9.81 2.08
N LEU A 263 -25.03 8.62 2.18
CA LEU A 263 -24.93 7.58 1.17
C LEU A 263 -25.58 8.00 -0.16
N GLU A 264 -26.78 8.57 -0.10
CA GLU A 264 -27.47 9.06 -1.29
C GLU A 264 -26.66 10.18 -1.95
N MET A 265 -26.14 11.11 -1.17
CA MET A 265 -25.29 12.21 -1.62
C MET A 265 -24.05 11.70 -2.36
N VAL A 266 -23.32 10.74 -1.79
CA VAL A 266 -22.12 10.16 -2.42
C VAL A 266 -22.45 9.40 -3.71
N ARG A 267 -23.61 8.76 -3.79
CA ARG A 267 -24.00 7.95 -4.95
C ARG A 267 -24.65 8.74 -6.08
N SER A 268 -25.44 9.77 -5.77
CA SER A 268 -26.23 10.50 -6.76
C SER A 268 -25.42 11.41 -7.67
N GLY A 269 -24.23 11.85 -7.21
CA GLY A 269 -23.42 12.82 -7.95
C GLY A 269 -24.04 14.22 -8.01
N GLY A 270 -25.07 14.48 -7.23
CA GLY A 270 -25.68 15.80 -7.10
C GLY A 270 -24.79 16.78 -6.33
N ASP A 271 -25.04 18.07 -6.50
CA ASP A 271 -24.38 19.09 -5.70
C ASP A 271 -24.67 18.83 -4.21
N LEU A 272 -23.61 18.86 -3.41
CA LEU A 272 -23.73 18.84 -1.96
C LEU A 272 -24.55 20.05 -1.53
N ILE A 273 -25.81 19.86 -1.13
CA ILE A 273 -26.61 20.95 -0.59
C ILE A 273 -26.15 21.17 0.85
N LEU A 274 -25.19 22.09 0.99
CA LEU A 274 -24.41 22.41 2.20
C LEU A 274 -25.22 23.08 3.32
N GLU A 275 -26.52 23.26 3.14
CA GLU A 275 -27.36 23.98 4.12
C GLU A 275 -27.48 23.24 5.47
N HIS A 276 -27.26 21.93 5.50
CA HIS A 276 -27.42 21.11 6.71
C HIS A 276 -26.19 21.08 7.64
N PHE A 277 -24.99 21.46 7.15
CA PHE A 277 -23.75 21.40 7.92
C PHE A 277 -23.37 22.71 8.62
N ARG A 278 -24.14 23.78 8.42
CA ARG A 278 -23.88 25.13 8.97
C ARG A 278 -24.65 25.45 10.26
N ARG A 279 -25.12 24.45 11.01
CA ARG A 279 -25.81 24.71 12.30
C ARG A 279 -25.12 24.06 13.46
#